data_088b2f79f4a7d41399d9cf40f447be06
#
_entry.id   088b2f79f4a7d41399d9cf40f447be06
#
_cell.length_a   1.000
_cell.length_b   1.000
_cell.length_c   1.000
_cell.angle_alpha   90.00
_cell.angle_beta   90.00
_cell.angle_gamma   90.00
#
_symmetry.space_group_name_H-M   'P 1'
#
loop_
_entity.id
_entity.type
_entity.pdbx_description
1 polymer ?
#
loop_
_entity_poly.entity_id
_entity_poly.type
_entity_poly.pdbx_seq_one_letter_code
_entity_poly.pdbx_strand_id
1 'polypeptide(L)'
;MSMTTLMILQFIKIFAAYTGITVFLPAVMFRRILKGRRLSEKFLMCYTFGNFYIINIVFTLQLMHISNVFTLCLVTALLSVLIGCRVNRISPKALIKKNEKVFRKLLQGTMGVKEAIFRIGRKLTVSGRKTGGIFYREVVCDVLQWILTGAVLLALFWVYGRQLVLTYGYRASDIPVHLNWINQMSRGNLFVSGVYPFGFHCMVYYLHTVFRVDTYMILCLFYLVQVFFIHMVFLAMLKMLCKSKYLPYAGTLIYILGSFWARQTYSRF
;
A
#
# COMPACT_ATOMS: atom_id res chain seq x y z
N MET A 1 -6.57 20.88 -17.63
CA MET A 1 -6.90 20.25 -16.33
C MET A 1 -6.37 21.17 -15.24
N SER A 2 -7.17 21.50 -14.21
CA SER A 2 -6.68 22.37 -13.12
C SER A 2 -5.60 21.65 -12.31
N MET A 3 -4.68 22.39 -11.69
CA MET A 3 -3.62 21.82 -10.83
C MET A 3 -4.23 20.98 -9.70
N THR A 4 -5.32 21.47 -9.10
CA THR A 4 -6.04 20.72 -8.04
C THR A 4 -6.55 19.37 -8.52
N THR A 5 -7.14 19.32 -9.72
CA THR A 5 -7.62 18.04 -10.30
C THR A 5 -6.46 17.07 -10.54
N LEU A 6 -5.33 17.57 -11.03
CA LEU A 6 -4.14 16.76 -11.23
C LEU A 6 -3.63 16.16 -9.90
N MET A 7 -3.53 16.97 -8.84
CA MET A 7 -3.08 16.52 -7.53
C MET A 7 -4.02 15.47 -6.93
N ILE A 8 -5.34 15.66 -7.05
CA ILE A 8 -6.32 14.68 -6.58
C ILE A 8 -6.16 13.35 -7.32
N LEU A 9 -6.03 13.37 -8.65
CA LEU A 9 -5.85 12.16 -9.45
C LEU A 9 -4.53 11.43 -9.10
N GLN A 10 -3.43 12.17 -8.92
CA GLN A 10 -2.16 11.59 -8.50
C GLN A 10 -2.25 11.03 -7.09
N PHE A 11 -2.92 11.72 -6.16
CA PHE A 11 -3.17 11.19 -4.82
C PHE A 11 -3.94 9.87 -4.86
N ILE A 12 -5.04 9.81 -5.62
CA ILE A 12 -5.82 8.57 -5.77
C ILE A 12 -4.95 7.45 -6.35
N LYS A 13 -4.14 7.74 -7.37
CA LYS A 13 -3.23 6.77 -7.99
C LYS A 13 -2.20 6.24 -6.98
N ILE A 14 -1.55 7.12 -6.22
CA ILE A 14 -0.56 6.76 -5.20
C ILE A 14 -1.23 5.94 -4.09
N PHE A 15 -2.39 6.41 -3.60
CA PHE A 15 -3.15 5.73 -2.54
C PHE A 15 -3.58 4.32 -2.97
N ALA A 16 -4.12 4.18 -4.18
CA ALA A 16 -4.53 2.88 -4.72
C ALA A 16 -3.34 1.94 -4.93
N ALA A 17 -2.24 2.43 -5.50
CA ALA A 17 -1.02 1.65 -5.71
C ALA A 17 -0.43 1.19 -4.37
N TYR A 18 -0.27 2.10 -3.42
CA TYR A 18 0.27 1.80 -2.10
C TYR A 18 -0.61 0.80 -1.34
N THR A 19 -1.93 1.02 -1.30
CA THR A 19 -2.89 0.09 -0.69
C THR A 19 -2.85 -1.28 -1.36
N GLY A 20 -2.73 -1.30 -2.69
CA GLY A 20 -2.62 -2.52 -3.49
C GLY A 20 -1.45 -3.39 -3.06
N ILE A 21 -0.27 -2.81 -2.92
CA ILE A 21 0.95 -3.55 -2.58
C ILE A 21 1.10 -3.83 -1.09
N THR A 22 0.61 -2.96 -0.20
CA THR A 22 0.81 -3.12 1.25
C THR A 22 -0.33 -3.86 1.94
N VAL A 23 -1.53 -3.83 1.40
CA VAL A 23 -2.70 -4.47 2.02
C VAL A 23 -3.27 -5.59 1.15
N PHE A 24 -3.61 -5.30 -0.11
CA PHE A 24 -4.30 -6.30 -0.95
C PHE A 24 -3.37 -7.43 -1.40
N LEU A 25 -2.15 -7.16 -1.79
CA LEU A 25 -1.19 -8.20 -2.20
C LEU A 25 -0.92 -9.19 -1.05
N PRO A 26 -0.56 -8.75 0.18
CA PRO A 26 -0.43 -9.63 1.32
C PRO A 26 -1.73 -10.36 1.69
N ALA A 27 -2.89 -9.71 1.56
CA ALA A 27 -4.18 -10.36 1.83
C ALA A 27 -4.43 -11.56 0.91
N VAL A 28 -4.03 -11.47 -0.35
CA VAL A 28 -4.09 -12.60 -1.29
C VAL A 28 -3.07 -13.67 -0.91
N MET A 29 -1.83 -13.27 -0.56
CA MET A 29 -0.75 -14.18 -0.18
C MET A 29 -1.09 -14.97 1.09
N PHE A 30 -1.69 -14.32 2.09
CA PHE A 30 -1.99 -14.91 3.41
C PHE A 30 -3.44 -15.34 3.60
N ARG A 31 -4.21 -15.50 2.53
CA ARG A 31 -5.64 -15.77 2.58
C ARG A 31 -6.05 -16.85 3.59
N ARG A 32 -5.25 -17.92 3.72
CA ARG A 32 -5.53 -19.02 4.64
C ARG A 32 -5.35 -18.60 6.10
N ILE A 33 -4.25 -17.90 6.41
CA ILE A 33 -3.92 -17.44 7.76
C ILE A 33 -4.91 -16.38 8.23
N LEU A 34 -5.37 -15.53 7.29
CA LEU A 34 -6.30 -14.44 7.58
C LEU A 34 -7.75 -14.92 7.78
N LYS A 35 -8.07 -16.17 7.39
CA LYS A 35 -9.41 -16.71 7.58
C LYS A 35 -9.74 -16.83 9.07
N GLY A 36 -10.86 -16.24 9.50
CA GLY A 36 -11.31 -16.25 10.90
C GLY A 36 -10.65 -15.19 11.81
N ARG A 37 -9.68 -14.41 11.31
CA ARG A 37 -9.09 -13.30 12.06
C ARG A 37 -9.98 -12.06 12.02
N ARG A 38 -9.92 -11.21 13.05
CA ARG A 38 -10.60 -9.90 13.09
C ARG A 38 -10.05 -8.98 12.00
N LEU A 39 -10.87 -8.04 11.53
CA LEU A 39 -10.47 -7.09 10.47
C LEU A 39 -9.20 -6.30 10.85
N SER A 40 -9.11 -5.85 12.11
CA SER A 40 -7.94 -5.13 12.64
C SER A 40 -6.65 -5.96 12.55
N GLU A 41 -6.70 -7.25 12.95
CA GLU A 41 -5.58 -8.16 12.85
C GLU A 41 -5.16 -8.39 11.37
N LYS A 42 -6.15 -8.60 10.49
CA LYS A 42 -5.90 -8.77 9.04
C LYS A 42 -5.19 -7.54 8.47
N PHE A 43 -5.69 -6.36 8.81
CA PHE A 43 -5.12 -5.11 8.34
C PHE A 43 -3.68 -4.94 8.84
N LEU A 44 -3.43 -5.08 10.14
CA LEU A 44 -2.08 -4.93 10.71
C LEU A 44 -1.10 -5.94 10.11
N MET A 45 -1.48 -7.23 10.03
CA MET A 45 -0.63 -8.26 9.43
C MET A 45 -0.28 -7.94 7.97
N CYS A 46 -1.29 -7.57 7.17
CA CYS A 46 -1.07 -7.25 5.76
C CYS A 46 -0.19 -6.01 5.59
N TYR A 47 -0.52 -4.93 6.29
CA TYR A 47 0.17 -3.66 6.19
C TYR A 47 1.65 -3.76 6.61
N THR A 48 1.91 -4.38 7.76
CA THR A 48 3.29 -4.57 8.26
C THR A 48 4.10 -5.44 7.29
N PHE A 49 3.54 -6.59 6.91
CA PHE A 49 4.22 -7.48 5.97
C PHE A 49 4.41 -6.83 4.59
N GLY A 50 3.41 -6.14 4.07
CA GLY A 50 3.49 -5.51 2.76
C GLY A 50 4.59 -4.47 2.65
N ASN A 51 4.71 -3.59 3.66
CA ASN A 51 5.81 -2.63 3.73
C ASN A 51 7.17 -3.32 3.82
N PHE A 52 7.31 -4.26 4.76
CA PHE A 52 8.54 -5.05 4.91
C PHE A 52 8.91 -5.76 3.60
N TYR A 53 7.97 -6.38 2.95
CA TYR A 53 8.15 -7.15 1.72
C TYR A 53 8.67 -6.29 0.56
N ILE A 54 8.01 -5.17 0.28
CA ILE A 54 8.39 -4.29 -0.82
C ILE A 54 9.74 -3.61 -0.55
N ILE A 55 9.96 -3.11 0.67
CA ILE A 55 11.22 -2.47 1.05
C ILE A 55 12.40 -3.43 0.85
N ASN A 56 12.26 -4.68 1.32
CA ASN A 56 13.34 -5.66 1.19
C ASN A 56 13.59 -6.08 -0.26
N ILE A 57 12.56 -6.21 -1.10
CA ILE A 57 12.74 -6.48 -2.53
C ILE A 57 13.54 -5.36 -3.19
N VAL A 58 13.12 -4.10 -3.00
CA VAL A 58 13.80 -2.96 -3.59
C VAL A 58 15.25 -2.89 -3.09
N PHE A 59 15.44 -2.97 -1.78
CA PHE A 59 16.75 -2.90 -1.15
C PHE A 59 17.70 -3.97 -1.69
N THR A 60 17.24 -5.23 -1.73
CA THR A 60 18.05 -6.35 -2.25
C THR A 60 18.41 -6.15 -3.72
N LEU A 61 17.44 -5.79 -4.57
CA LEU A 61 17.69 -5.57 -6.00
C LEU A 61 18.59 -4.36 -6.28
N GLN A 62 18.51 -3.33 -5.43
CA GLN A 62 19.42 -2.19 -5.47
C GLN A 62 20.85 -2.57 -5.09
N LEU A 63 21.03 -3.36 -4.02
CA LEU A 63 22.35 -3.88 -3.63
C LEU A 63 22.99 -4.74 -4.73
N MET A 64 22.18 -5.48 -5.47
CA MET A 64 22.64 -6.30 -6.60
C MET A 64 22.83 -5.48 -7.90
N HIS A 65 22.54 -4.18 -7.90
CA HIS A 65 22.58 -3.29 -9.07
C HIS A 65 21.72 -3.75 -10.26
N ILE A 66 20.67 -4.54 -10.02
CA ILE A 66 19.77 -5.08 -11.06
C ILE A 66 18.34 -4.53 -10.93
N SER A 67 18.15 -3.46 -10.17
CA SER A 67 16.83 -2.87 -9.92
C SER A 67 16.34 -2.09 -11.13
N ASN A 68 15.30 -2.60 -11.76
CA ASN A 68 14.56 -1.94 -12.86
C ASN A 68 13.10 -2.36 -12.85
N VAL A 69 12.24 -1.78 -13.70
CA VAL A 69 10.80 -2.08 -13.75
C VAL A 69 10.55 -3.58 -13.91
N PHE A 70 11.29 -4.25 -14.82
CA PHE A 70 11.08 -5.66 -15.12
C PHE A 70 11.46 -6.55 -13.92
N THR A 71 12.65 -6.36 -13.33
CA THR A 71 13.11 -7.16 -12.18
C THR A 71 12.26 -6.94 -10.95
N LEU A 72 11.84 -5.69 -10.66
CA LEU A 72 10.93 -5.38 -9.57
C LEU A 72 9.58 -6.10 -9.73
N CYS A 73 8.96 -6.00 -10.91
CA CYS A 73 7.69 -6.68 -11.17
C CYS A 73 7.84 -8.20 -11.11
N LEU A 74 8.90 -8.75 -11.74
CA LEU A 74 9.15 -10.18 -11.80
C LEU A 74 9.38 -10.77 -10.41
N VAL A 75 10.31 -10.19 -9.64
CA VAL A 75 10.66 -10.68 -8.30
C VAL A 75 9.48 -10.54 -7.35
N THR A 76 8.77 -9.39 -7.38
CA THR A 76 7.55 -9.20 -6.59
C THR A 76 6.50 -10.26 -6.92
N ALA A 77 6.25 -10.54 -8.20
CA ALA A 77 5.28 -11.53 -8.63
C ALA A 77 5.70 -12.96 -8.24
N LEU A 78 6.95 -13.35 -8.53
CA LEU A 78 7.47 -14.69 -8.23
C LEU A 78 7.44 -14.99 -6.74
N LEU A 79 7.99 -14.10 -5.91
CA LEU A 79 8.01 -14.28 -4.47
C LEU A 79 6.58 -14.27 -3.89
N SER A 80 5.68 -13.42 -4.41
CA SER A 80 4.27 -13.41 -3.99
C SER A 80 3.59 -14.75 -4.28
N VAL A 81 3.84 -15.34 -5.45
CA VAL A 81 3.31 -16.66 -5.82
C VAL A 81 3.92 -17.75 -4.94
N LEU A 82 5.24 -17.75 -4.75
CA LEU A 82 5.94 -18.75 -3.93
C LEU A 82 5.45 -18.74 -2.48
N ILE A 83 5.45 -17.56 -1.84
CA ILE A 83 4.97 -17.39 -0.47
C ILE A 83 3.48 -17.73 -0.38
N GLY A 84 2.67 -17.23 -1.33
CA GLY A 84 1.25 -17.50 -1.39
C GLY A 84 0.93 -18.99 -1.54
N CYS A 85 1.64 -19.71 -2.40
CA CYS A 85 1.49 -21.16 -2.54
C CYS A 85 1.89 -21.90 -1.26
N ARG A 86 3.03 -21.55 -0.67
CA ARG A 86 3.51 -22.17 0.57
C ARG A 86 2.54 -21.97 1.73
N VAL A 87 2.13 -20.73 1.97
CA VAL A 87 1.25 -20.35 3.08
C VAL A 87 -0.15 -20.94 2.92
N ASN A 88 -0.71 -20.90 1.72
CA ASN A 88 -2.04 -21.44 1.45
C ASN A 88 -2.03 -22.96 1.22
N ARG A 89 -0.86 -23.62 1.29
CA ARG A 89 -0.68 -25.05 1.01
C ARG A 89 -1.21 -25.46 -0.38
N ILE A 90 -0.96 -24.62 -1.37
CA ILE A 90 -1.33 -24.86 -2.77
C ILE A 90 -0.09 -25.45 -3.46
N SER A 91 -0.21 -26.65 -4.03
CA SER A 91 0.87 -27.20 -4.83
C SER A 91 1.05 -26.36 -6.11
N PRO A 92 2.28 -25.93 -6.44
CA PRO A 92 2.55 -25.23 -7.72
C PRO A 92 2.10 -26.05 -8.93
N LYS A 93 2.27 -27.38 -8.88
CA LYS A 93 1.78 -28.32 -9.92
C LYS A 93 0.28 -28.23 -10.11
N ALA A 94 -0.51 -28.11 -9.02
CA ALA A 94 -1.97 -27.94 -9.10
C ALA A 94 -2.35 -26.58 -9.74
N LEU A 95 -1.57 -25.55 -9.49
CA LEU A 95 -1.79 -24.23 -10.07
C LEU A 95 -1.52 -24.23 -11.59
N ILE A 96 -0.44 -24.87 -12.01
CA ILE A 96 -0.10 -25.08 -13.42
C ILE A 96 -1.19 -25.91 -14.11
N LYS A 97 -1.57 -27.06 -13.53
CA LYS A 97 -2.62 -27.93 -14.06
C LYS A 97 -3.95 -27.20 -14.22
N LYS A 98 -4.35 -26.36 -13.25
CA LYS A 98 -5.57 -25.55 -13.31
C LYS A 98 -5.55 -24.52 -14.45
N ASN A 99 -4.39 -24.06 -14.87
CA ASN A 99 -4.20 -23.09 -15.95
C ASN A 99 -3.60 -23.71 -17.22
N GLU A 100 -3.43 -25.02 -17.24
CA GLU A 100 -2.79 -25.77 -18.34
C GLU A 100 -3.36 -25.40 -19.72
N LYS A 101 -4.69 -25.31 -19.84
CA LYS A 101 -5.36 -24.91 -21.09
C LYS A 101 -4.95 -23.53 -21.57
N VAL A 102 -4.67 -22.58 -20.66
CA VAL A 102 -4.22 -21.23 -21.00
C VAL A 102 -2.76 -21.26 -21.42
N PHE A 103 -1.91 -21.98 -20.68
CA PHE A 103 -0.49 -22.13 -21.01
C PHE A 103 -0.30 -22.87 -22.32
N ARG A 104 -1.05 -23.96 -22.56
CA ARG A 104 -0.99 -24.71 -23.81
C ARG A 104 -1.34 -23.84 -25.03
N LYS A 105 -2.44 -23.04 -24.93
CA LYS A 105 -2.84 -22.10 -25.98
C LYS A 105 -1.81 -21.00 -26.24
N LEU A 106 -1.15 -20.53 -25.17
CA LEU A 106 -0.08 -19.55 -25.27
C LEU A 106 1.15 -20.12 -25.98
N LEU A 107 1.58 -21.34 -25.60
CA LEU A 107 2.69 -22.05 -26.23
C LEU A 107 2.43 -22.41 -27.71
N GLN A 108 1.16 -22.72 -28.03
CA GLN A 108 0.73 -22.99 -29.41
C GLN A 108 0.56 -21.73 -30.27
N GLY A 109 0.80 -20.55 -29.71
CA GLY A 109 0.60 -19.28 -30.42
C GLY A 109 -0.85 -18.93 -30.74
N THR A 110 -1.83 -19.76 -30.29
CA THR A 110 -3.27 -19.57 -30.53
C THR A 110 -3.91 -18.54 -29.61
N MET A 111 -3.15 -18.00 -28.67
CA MET A 111 -3.57 -16.96 -27.72
C MET A 111 -2.44 -15.95 -27.50
N GLY A 112 -2.74 -14.67 -27.63
CA GLY A 112 -1.79 -13.60 -27.32
C GLY A 112 -1.49 -13.47 -25.82
N VAL A 113 -0.27 -12.99 -25.49
CA VAL A 113 0.17 -12.79 -24.09
C VAL A 113 -0.81 -11.89 -23.33
N LYS A 114 -1.31 -10.81 -23.96
CA LYS A 114 -2.31 -9.89 -23.36
C LYS A 114 -3.60 -10.63 -22.98
N GLU A 115 -4.09 -11.50 -23.85
CA GLU A 115 -5.31 -12.26 -23.60
C GLU A 115 -5.09 -13.32 -22.50
N ALA A 116 -3.93 -13.96 -22.47
CA ALA A 116 -3.57 -14.91 -21.42
C ALA A 116 -3.52 -14.21 -20.06
N ILE A 117 -2.87 -13.02 -19.96
CA ILE A 117 -2.82 -12.19 -18.76
C ILE A 117 -4.24 -11.78 -18.34
N PHE A 118 -5.09 -11.35 -19.27
CA PHE A 118 -6.46 -10.96 -18.98
C PHE A 118 -7.31 -12.14 -18.48
N ARG A 119 -7.19 -13.33 -19.05
CA ARG A 119 -7.90 -14.55 -18.58
C ARG A 119 -7.43 -15.01 -17.22
N ILE A 120 -6.12 -14.97 -16.95
CA ILE A 120 -5.57 -15.28 -15.63
C ILE A 120 -5.99 -14.21 -14.62
N GLY A 121 -5.90 -12.94 -14.99
CA GLY A 121 -6.35 -11.81 -14.19
C GLY A 121 -7.84 -11.87 -13.84
N ARG A 122 -8.71 -12.23 -14.79
CA ARG A 122 -10.15 -12.42 -14.54
C ARG A 122 -10.43 -13.57 -13.56
N LYS A 123 -9.64 -14.65 -13.61
CA LYS A 123 -9.73 -15.73 -12.60
C LYS A 123 -9.25 -15.27 -11.23
N LEU A 124 -8.23 -14.38 -11.19
CA LEU A 124 -7.73 -13.77 -9.96
C LEU A 124 -8.74 -12.77 -9.38
N THR A 125 -9.44 -11.98 -10.23
CA THR A 125 -10.50 -11.04 -9.78
C THR A 125 -11.73 -11.79 -9.24
N VAL A 126 -12.10 -12.92 -9.81
CA VAL A 126 -13.15 -13.80 -9.23
C VAL A 126 -12.67 -14.39 -7.89
N SER A 127 -11.39 -14.74 -7.78
CA SER A 127 -10.77 -15.11 -6.50
C SER A 127 -10.67 -13.92 -5.55
N GLY A 128 -10.42 -12.71 -6.06
CA GLY A 128 -10.40 -11.45 -5.33
C GLY A 128 -11.77 -11.05 -4.77
N ARG A 129 -12.88 -11.33 -5.46
CA ARG A 129 -14.25 -11.19 -4.91
C ARG A 129 -14.44 -12.06 -3.66
N LYS A 130 -13.90 -13.28 -3.65
CA LYS A 130 -13.90 -14.13 -2.45
C LYS A 130 -12.97 -13.59 -1.35
N THR A 131 -11.91 -12.89 -1.70
CA THR A 131 -11.01 -12.23 -0.73
C THR A 131 -11.62 -10.93 -0.20
N GLY A 132 -12.29 -10.14 -1.05
CA GLY A 132 -13.11 -9.00 -0.65
C GLY A 132 -14.21 -9.40 0.33
N GLY A 133 -14.85 -10.55 0.14
CA GLY A 133 -15.82 -11.11 1.09
C GLY A 133 -15.24 -11.44 2.48
N ILE A 134 -13.93 -11.67 2.59
CA ILE A 134 -13.25 -11.86 3.89
C ILE A 134 -13.22 -10.54 4.68
N PHE A 135 -13.07 -9.41 4.00
CA PHE A 135 -13.14 -8.08 4.62
C PHE A 135 -14.58 -7.60 4.77
N TYR A 136 -15.45 -7.86 3.79
CA TYR A 136 -16.83 -7.37 3.75
C TYR A 136 -17.71 -7.94 4.87
N ARG A 137 -17.56 -9.22 5.23
CA ARG A 137 -18.42 -9.88 6.22
C ARG A 137 -18.31 -9.33 7.64
N GLU A 138 -17.20 -8.64 7.96
CA GLU A 138 -16.99 -8.01 9.28
C GLU A 138 -17.31 -6.50 9.27
N VAL A 139 -17.47 -5.94 8.08
CA VAL A 139 -17.77 -4.51 7.90
C VAL A 139 -19.28 -4.23 8.01
N VAL A 140 -20.15 -5.24 7.79
CA VAL A 140 -21.59 -5.11 7.98
C VAL A 140 -21.90 -5.18 9.47
N CYS A 141 -21.65 -4.10 10.18
CA CYS A 141 -21.96 -3.99 11.59
C CYS A 141 -22.49 -2.59 11.88
N ASP A 142 -23.20 -2.45 12.91
CA ASP A 142 -23.59 -1.27 13.66
C ASP A 142 -23.44 0.09 12.95
N VAL A 143 -24.56 0.74 12.63
CA VAL A 143 -24.64 2.07 12.00
C VAL A 143 -23.75 3.09 12.73
N LEU A 144 -23.66 2.99 14.06
CA LEU A 144 -22.82 3.87 14.86
C LEU A 144 -21.32 3.71 14.56
N GLN A 145 -20.84 2.48 14.29
CA GLN A 145 -19.44 2.29 13.88
C GLN A 145 -19.14 2.92 12.52
N TRP A 146 -20.11 2.93 11.60
CA TRP A 146 -19.97 3.64 10.32
C TRP A 146 -19.91 5.15 10.50
N ILE A 147 -20.78 5.70 11.35
CA ILE A 147 -20.75 7.13 11.70
C ILE A 147 -19.40 7.50 12.30
N LEU A 148 -18.91 6.71 13.26
CA LEU A 148 -17.62 6.93 13.92
C LEU A 148 -16.44 6.77 12.94
N THR A 149 -16.51 5.81 12.03
CA THR A 149 -15.49 5.68 10.95
C THR A 149 -15.51 6.91 10.06
N GLY A 150 -16.69 7.38 9.67
CA GLY A 150 -16.86 8.62 8.91
C GLY A 150 -16.28 9.83 9.66
N ALA A 151 -16.54 9.94 10.96
CA ALA A 151 -16.01 11.02 11.80
C ALA A 151 -14.46 11.00 11.84
N VAL A 152 -13.84 9.82 11.99
CA VAL A 152 -12.37 9.66 11.94
C VAL A 152 -11.83 10.09 10.58
N LEU A 153 -12.45 9.65 9.48
CA LEU A 153 -12.01 10.02 8.12
C LEU A 153 -12.19 11.52 7.85
N LEU A 154 -13.28 12.12 8.31
CA LEU A 154 -13.51 13.57 8.20
C LEU A 154 -12.50 14.36 9.04
N ALA A 155 -12.19 13.92 10.25
CA ALA A 155 -11.17 14.55 11.10
C ALA A 155 -9.78 14.46 10.44
N LEU A 156 -9.41 13.32 9.88
CA LEU A 156 -8.16 13.16 9.12
C LEU A 156 -8.11 14.09 7.91
N PHE A 157 -9.18 14.14 7.14
CA PHE A 157 -9.27 15.05 6.00
C PHE A 157 -9.19 16.52 6.43
N TRP A 158 -9.91 16.91 7.47
CA TRP A 158 -9.90 18.28 7.96
C TRP A 158 -8.54 18.71 8.49
N VAL A 159 -7.89 17.85 9.26
CA VAL A 159 -6.58 18.17 9.90
C VAL A 159 -5.43 18.13 8.90
N TYR A 160 -5.40 17.13 8.02
CA TYR A 160 -4.25 16.86 7.15
C TYR A 160 -4.55 17.07 5.66
N GLY A 161 -5.74 16.73 5.20
CA GLY A 161 -6.12 16.80 3.79
C GLY A 161 -6.43 18.22 3.31
N ARG A 162 -6.87 19.12 4.20
CA ARG A 162 -7.14 20.52 3.85
C ARG A 162 -5.92 21.21 3.24
N GLN A 163 -4.74 20.89 3.71
CA GLN A 163 -3.50 21.48 3.19
C GLN A 163 -3.23 21.04 1.74
N LEU A 164 -3.63 19.83 1.35
CA LEU A 164 -3.51 19.36 -0.03
C LEU A 164 -4.28 20.22 -1.02
N VAL A 165 -5.46 20.67 -0.60
CA VAL A 165 -6.35 21.48 -1.46
C VAL A 165 -5.93 22.94 -1.48
N LEU A 166 -5.40 23.45 -0.36
CA LEU A 166 -5.10 24.88 -0.17
C LEU A 166 -3.64 25.25 -0.52
N THR A 167 -2.70 24.32 -0.51
CA THR A 167 -1.29 24.61 -0.79
C THR A 167 -0.75 23.71 -1.88
N TYR A 168 -0.48 24.31 -3.03
CA TYR A 168 0.21 23.68 -4.14
C TYR A 168 1.71 23.62 -3.82
N GLY A 169 2.17 22.49 -3.33
CA GLY A 169 3.59 22.29 -3.09
C GLY A 169 3.91 21.78 -1.70
N TYR A 170 5.14 21.41 -1.57
CA TYR A 170 5.68 20.84 -0.36
C TYR A 170 6.34 21.94 0.48
N ARG A 171 6.05 21.95 1.75
CA ARG A 171 6.57 22.95 2.68
C ARG A 171 7.88 22.57 3.37
N ALA A 172 8.35 21.31 3.22
CA ALA A 172 9.58 20.89 3.87
C ALA A 172 10.80 21.18 2.99
N SER A 173 11.88 21.64 3.61
CA SER A 173 13.15 21.97 2.98
C SER A 173 13.86 20.79 2.31
N ASP A 174 13.49 19.55 2.68
CA ASP A 174 14.27 18.35 2.37
C ASP A 174 13.85 17.63 1.10
N ILE A 175 12.82 18.11 0.38
CA ILE A 175 12.43 17.51 -0.90
C ILE A 175 13.57 17.38 -1.90
N PRO A 176 14.39 18.41 -2.14
CA PRO A 176 15.47 18.28 -3.12
C PRO A 176 16.46 17.18 -2.73
N VAL A 177 16.71 16.99 -1.43
CA VAL A 177 17.58 15.93 -0.91
C VAL A 177 16.98 14.54 -1.17
N HIS A 178 15.72 14.35 -0.79
CA HIS A 178 15.01 13.08 -1.04
C HIS A 178 14.86 12.79 -2.52
N LEU A 179 14.56 13.80 -3.34
CA LEU A 179 14.46 13.66 -4.79
C LEU A 179 15.80 13.24 -5.38
N ASN A 180 16.91 13.87 -4.95
CA ASN A 180 18.25 13.49 -5.37
C ASN A 180 18.56 12.03 -5.01
N TRP A 181 18.27 11.59 -3.80
CA TRP A 181 18.52 10.20 -3.37
C TRP A 181 17.74 9.19 -4.20
N ILE A 182 16.46 9.44 -4.50
CA ILE A 182 15.65 8.54 -5.33
C ILE A 182 16.16 8.52 -6.78
N ASN A 183 16.58 9.67 -7.31
CA ASN A 183 17.21 9.75 -8.63
C ASN A 183 18.54 8.99 -8.69
N GLN A 184 19.32 9.01 -7.61
CA GLN A 184 20.56 8.23 -7.52
C GLN A 184 20.25 6.72 -7.43
N MET A 185 19.20 6.31 -6.71
CA MET A 185 18.73 4.92 -6.73
C MET A 185 18.36 4.47 -8.15
N SER A 186 17.76 5.34 -8.95
CA SER A 186 17.45 5.06 -10.36
C SER A 186 18.70 4.84 -11.21
N ARG A 187 19.87 5.35 -10.77
CA ARG A 187 21.18 5.15 -11.38
C ARG A 187 21.97 3.98 -10.76
N GLY A 188 21.34 3.21 -9.87
CA GLY A 188 21.98 2.09 -9.17
C GLY A 188 22.83 2.49 -7.98
N ASN A 189 22.77 3.74 -7.51
CA ASN A 189 23.53 4.22 -6.37
C ASN A 189 22.62 4.31 -5.13
N LEU A 190 22.68 3.30 -4.25
CA LEU A 190 21.84 3.22 -3.06
C LEU A 190 22.33 4.12 -1.91
N PHE A 191 23.66 4.20 -1.71
CA PHE A 191 24.27 4.89 -0.57
C PHE A 191 24.89 6.21 -0.98
N VAL A 192 24.08 7.24 -1.21
CA VAL A 192 24.54 8.53 -1.75
C VAL A 192 25.32 9.35 -0.74
N SER A 193 24.93 9.29 0.54
CA SER A 193 25.49 10.13 1.61
C SER A 193 25.72 9.33 2.90
N GLY A 194 26.15 8.07 2.76
CA GLY A 194 26.33 7.16 3.90
C GLY A 194 25.09 6.32 4.22
N VAL A 195 25.10 5.66 5.36
CA VAL A 195 24.03 4.78 5.78
C VAL A 195 22.85 5.58 6.31
N TYR A 196 21.73 5.56 5.59
CA TYR A 196 20.48 6.21 5.97
C TYR A 196 19.35 5.16 5.99
N PRO A 197 18.27 5.32 6.78
CA PRO A 197 17.14 4.38 6.77
C PRO A 197 16.35 4.48 5.46
N PHE A 198 16.68 3.60 4.49
CA PHE A 198 16.16 3.64 3.12
C PHE A 198 14.71 3.16 2.94
N GLY A 199 14.00 2.76 3.98
CA GLY A 199 12.65 2.20 3.85
C GLY A 199 11.68 3.10 3.09
N PHE A 200 11.67 4.40 3.42
CA PHE A 200 10.86 5.40 2.72
C PHE A 200 11.25 5.53 1.25
N HIS A 201 12.55 5.67 0.97
CA HIS A 201 13.06 5.83 -0.40
C HIS A 201 12.82 4.60 -1.26
N CYS A 202 12.96 3.39 -0.70
CA CYS A 202 12.63 2.14 -1.37
C CYS A 202 11.14 2.10 -1.78
N MET A 203 10.24 2.54 -0.90
CA MET A 203 8.83 2.59 -1.20
C MET A 203 8.50 3.62 -2.30
N VAL A 204 9.06 4.83 -2.20
CA VAL A 204 8.87 5.87 -3.22
C VAL A 204 9.45 5.41 -4.57
N TYR A 205 10.65 4.84 -4.56
CA TYR A 205 11.29 4.28 -5.76
C TYR A 205 10.42 3.19 -6.41
N TYR A 206 9.85 2.29 -5.61
CA TYR A 206 8.94 1.25 -6.12
C TYR A 206 7.70 1.85 -6.77
N LEU A 207 7.05 2.81 -6.10
CA LEU A 207 5.86 3.49 -6.62
C LEU A 207 6.15 4.25 -7.92
N HIS A 208 7.29 4.95 -7.98
CA HIS A 208 7.75 5.63 -9.18
C HIS A 208 7.99 4.64 -10.32
N THR A 209 8.83 3.63 -10.07
CA THR A 209 9.35 2.73 -11.12
C THR A 209 8.26 1.81 -11.66
N VAL A 210 7.44 1.21 -10.79
CA VAL A 210 6.42 0.20 -11.19
C VAL A 210 5.14 0.86 -11.67
N PHE A 211 4.66 1.89 -10.95
CA PHE A 211 3.38 2.53 -11.26
C PHE A 211 3.52 3.79 -12.12
N ARG A 212 4.74 4.19 -12.47
CA ARG A 212 5.03 5.37 -13.31
C ARG A 212 4.37 6.63 -12.75
N VAL A 213 4.50 6.86 -11.46
CA VAL A 213 4.09 8.10 -10.82
C VAL A 213 5.31 9.01 -10.75
N ASP A 214 5.14 10.29 -11.01
CA ASP A 214 6.24 11.26 -10.91
C ASP A 214 6.78 11.30 -9.46
N THR A 215 8.10 11.28 -9.31
CA THR A 215 8.77 11.20 -8.00
C THR A 215 8.44 12.41 -7.13
N TYR A 216 8.44 13.61 -7.73
CA TYR A 216 8.12 14.84 -6.99
C TYR A 216 6.67 14.80 -6.48
N MET A 217 5.73 14.35 -7.32
CA MET A 217 4.33 14.18 -6.91
C MET A 217 4.18 13.15 -5.78
N ILE A 218 4.94 12.05 -5.81
CA ILE A 218 4.94 11.10 -4.70
C ILE A 218 5.44 11.79 -3.43
N LEU A 219 6.57 12.48 -3.47
CA LEU A 219 7.14 13.17 -2.30
C LEU A 219 6.18 14.20 -1.72
N CYS A 220 5.42 14.92 -2.55
CA CYS A 220 4.42 15.89 -2.09
C CYS A 220 3.19 15.24 -1.45
N LEU A 221 2.72 14.09 -1.96
CA LEU A 221 1.43 13.53 -1.62
C LEU A 221 1.50 12.31 -0.70
N PHE A 222 2.64 11.61 -0.68
CA PHE A 222 2.79 10.35 0.06
C PHE A 222 2.69 10.54 1.57
N TYR A 223 3.06 11.73 2.06
CA TYR A 223 2.84 12.11 3.46
C TYR A 223 1.39 11.89 3.90
N LEU A 224 0.41 12.32 3.10
CA LEU A 224 -1.00 12.15 3.42
C LEU A 224 -1.43 10.69 3.42
N VAL A 225 -0.88 9.89 2.48
CA VAL A 225 -1.11 8.45 2.45
C VAL A 225 -0.57 7.80 3.72
N GLN A 226 0.65 8.17 4.13
CA GLN A 226 1.25 7.64 5.35
C GLN A 226 0.47 8.05 6.60
N VAL A 227 0.08 9.32 6.71
CA VAL A 227 -0.75 9.81 7.83
C VAL A 227 -2.05 9.01 7.94
N PHE A 228 -2.74 8.78 6.83
CA PHE A 228 -3.94 7.95 6.81
C PHE A 228 -3.64 6.55 7.37
N PHE A 229 -2.61 5.87 6.85
CA PHE A 229 -2.29 4.51 7.28
C PHE A 229 -1.81 4.42 8.73
N ILE A 230 -1.04 5.40 9.22
CA ILE A 230 -0.62 5.45 10.62
C ILE A 230 -1.83 5.52 11.55
N HIS A 231 -2.81 6.37 11.24
CA HIS A 231 -4.02 6.48 12.07
C HIS A 231 -4.91 5.23 11.96
N MET A 232 -4.96 4.59 10.78
CA MET A 232 -5.65 3.30 10.62
C MET A 232 -4.96 2.17 11.39
N VAL A 233 -3.63 2.16 11.44
CA VAL A 233 -2.84 1.25 12.29
C VAL A 233 -3.16 1.50 13.77
N PHE A 234 -3.15 2.76 14.19
CA PHE A 234 -3.48 3.14 15.57
C PHE A 234 -4.91 2.71 15.97
N LEU A 235 -5.91 3.00 15.11
CA LEU A 235 -7.28 2.54 15.29
C LEU A 235 -7.37 1.00 15.38
N ALA A 236 -6.65 0.30 14.51
CA ALA A 236 -6.63 -1.16 14.51
C ALA A 236 -6.00 -1.73 15.79
N MET A 237 -4.92 -1.12 16.29
CA MET A 237 -4.29 -1.49 17.56
C MET A 237 -5.25 -1.25 18.75
N LEU A 238 -5.90 -0.09 18.81
CA LEU A 238 -6.87 0.19 19.85
C LEU A 238 -8.05 -0.79 19.82
N LYS A 239 -8.52 -1.20 18.63
CA LYS A 239 -9.56 -2.24 18.48
C LYS A 239 -9.13 -3.61 18.99
N MET A 240 -7.86 -3.90 19.05
CA MET A 240 -7.35 -5.15 19.61
C MET A 240 -7.17 -5.06 21.14
N LEU A 241 -6.82 -3.89 21.64
CA LEU A 241 -6.57 -3.67 23.07
C LEU A 241 -7.84 -3.38 23.87
N CYS A 242 -8.80 -2.67 23.28
CA CYS A 242 -10.02 -2.27 23.98
C CYS A 242 -11.14 -3.31 23.85
N LYS A 243 -11.83 -3.60 24.94
CA LYS A 243 -13.05 -4.44 24.95
C LYS A 243 -14.26 -3.70 24.37
N SER A 244 -14.32 -2.38 24.51
CA SER A 244 -15.40 -1.55 23.99
C SER A 244 -15.33 -1.44 22.46
N LYS A 245 -16.48 -1.48 21.80
CA LYS A 245 -16.60 -1.30 20.35
C LYS A 245 -16.35 0.14 19.90
N TYR A 246 -16.56 1.13 20.77
CA TYR A 246 -16.57 2.56 20.44
C TYR A 246 -15.34 3.31 20.96
N LEU A 247 -14.77 2.89 22.08
CA LEU A 247 -13.59 3.53 22.69
C LEU A 247 -12.40 3.68 21.73
N PRO A 248 -12.10 2.71 20.85
CA PRO A 248 -11.04 2.85 19.84
C PRO A 248 -11.20 4.06 18.94
N TYR A 249 -12.43 4.35 18.54
CA TYR A 249 -12.73 5.51 17.69
C TYR A 249 -12.56 6.83 18.43
N ALA A 250 -13.07 6.90 19.66
CA ALA A 250 -12.89 8.07 20.52
C ALA A 250 -11.40 8.34 20.78
N GLY A 251 -10.61 7.31 21.11
CA GLY A 251 -9.17 7.42 21.29
C GLY A 251 -8.45 7.90 20.02
N THR A 252 -8.87 7.41 18.87
CA THR A 252 -8.29 7.85 17.59
C THR A 252 -8.64 9.30 17.29
N LEU A 253 -9.88 9.74 17.53
CA LEU A 253 -10.29 11.13 17.36
C LEU A 253 -9.52 12.06 18.30
N ILE A 254 -9.38 11.70 19.58
CA ILE A 254 -8.58 12.45 20.55
C ILE A 254 -7.12 12.57 20.08
N TYR A 255 -6.55 11.49 19.56
CA TYR A 255 -5.17 11.52 19.02
C TYR A 255 -5.04 12.46 17.81
N ILE A 256 -6.00 12.42 16.85
CA ILE A 256 -6.01 13.30 15.67
C ILE A 256 -6.12 14.76 16.10
N LEU A 257 -7.08 15.08 16.97
CA LEU A 257 -7.33 16.44 17.42
C LEU A 257 -6.20 16.95 18.32
N GLY A 258 -5.67 16.10 19.20
CA GLY A 258 -4.51 16.44 20.06
C GLY A 258 -3.25 16.72 19.24
N SER A 259 -3.00 15.95 18.20
CA SER A 259 -1.85 16.21 17.29
C SER A 259 -2.00 17.52 16.51
N PHE A 260 -3.22 17.92 16.17
CA PHE A 260 -3.51 19.22 15.57
C PHE A 260 -3.24 20.36 16.54
N TRP A 261 -3.69 20.24 17.78
CA TRP A 261 -3.46 21.23 18.85
C TRP A 261 -1.96 21.39 19.15
N ALA A 262 -1.26 20.29 19.32
CA ALA A 262 0.18 20.30 19.57
C ALA A 262 0.95 21.05 18.44
N ARG A 263 0.61 20.78 17.17
CA ARG A 263 1.22 21.49 16.04
C ARG A 263 0.96 23.00 16.07
N GLN A 264 -0.26 23.44 16.40
CA GLN A 264 -0.57 24.87 16.51
C GLN A 264 0.19 25.54 17.65
N THR A 265 0.43 24.83 18.74
CA THR A 265 1.19 25.33 19.87
C THR A 265 2.68 25.49 19.53
N TYR A 266 3.28 24.47 18.89
CA TYR A 266 4.70 24.51 18.49
C TYR A 266 4.99 25.43 17.29
N SER A 267 4.02 25.76 16.45
CA SER A 267 4.21 26.69 15.34
C SER A 267 4.16 28.17 15.75
N ARG A 268 3.89 28.45 17.02
CA ARG A 268 3.88 29.82 17.59
C ARG A 268 5.17 30.17 18.33
N PHE A 269 6.08 29.23 18.47
CA PHE A 269 7.45 29.41 18.95
C PHE A 269 8.43 29.18 17.80
#